data_5b81cc3b235e11cff521ca80d8fc63f0
#
_entry.id   5b81cc3b235e11cff521ca80d8fc63f0
#
_cell.length_a   1.000
_cell.length_b   1.000
_cell.length_c   1.000
_cell.angle_alpha   90.00
_cell.angle_beta   90.00
_cell.angle_gamma   90.00
#
_symmetry.space_group_name_H-M   'P 1'
#
loop_
_entity.id
_entity.type
_entity.pdbx_description
1 polymer ?
#
loop_
_entity_poly.entity_id
_entity_poly.type
_entity_poly.pdbx_seq_one_letter_code
_entity_poly.pdbx_strand_id
1 'polypeptide(L)'
;MNHNDQTLALHAGHNTTKTEGTRAVPIYQTTSYVFDNTDHAANLFSLAEPGYIYTRLNNPTADVLEQRLASLEGGIAAVATSSGSAALATTLLTLLKTGDHIVA
;
A
#
# COMPACT_ATOMS: atom_id res chain seq x y z
N MET A 1 18.05 4.13 12.67
CA MET A 1 19.05 3.13 12.27
C MET A 1 18.93 2.93 10.78
N ASN A 2 20.01 3.12 10.02
CA ASN A 2 20.03 2.72 8.61
C ASN A 2 20.23 1.19 8.55
N HIS A 3 19.17 0.48 8.19
CA HIS A 3 19.25 -0.94 7.88
C HIS A 3 19.84 -1.12 6.49
N ASN A 4 20.56 -2.21 6.26
CA ASN A 4 21.01 -2.58 4.92
C ASN A 4 19.85 -3.12 4.08
N ASP A 5 20.00 -3.15 2.76
CA ASP A 5 18.94 -3.57 1.82
C ASP A 5 18.45 -5.00 2.08
N GLN A 6 19.31 -5.90 2.52
CA GLN A 6 18.93 -7.27 2.84
C GLN A 6 17.97 -7.33 4.03
N THR A 7 18.20 -6.50 5.06
CA THR A 7 17.30 -6.40 6.22
C THR A 7 15.97 -5.75 5.81
N LEU A 8 16.02 -4.69 5.00
CA LEU A 8 14.80 -4.05 4.49
C LEU A 8 13.97 -5.00 3.62
N ALA A 9 14.62 -5.76 2.72
CA ALA A 9 13.93 -6.71 1.86
C ALA A 9 13.19 -7.81 2.63
N LEU A 10 13.67 -8.17 3.82
CA LEU A 10 13.04 -9.22 4.64
C LEU A 10 12.00 -8.66 5.62
N HIS A 11 12.23 -7.49 6.19
CA HIS A 11 11.50 -7.05 7.40
C HIS A 11 10.71 -5.75 7.24
N ALA A 12 11.05 -4.89 6.28
CA ALA A 12 10.36 -3.62 6.14
C ALA A 12 8.85 -3.79 5.87
N GLY A 13 8.04 -2.94 6.46
CA GLY A 13 6.58 -2.93 6.31
C GLY A 13 5.83 -3.99 7.14
N HIS A 14 6.51 -5.02 7.67
CA HIS A 14 5.85 -6.05 8.47
C HIS A 14 5.92 -5.72 9.97
N ASN A 15 4.78 -5.38 10.54
CA ASN A 15 4.64 -5.13 11.98
C ASN A 15 4.12 -6.39 12.70
N THR A 16 5.02 -7.12 13.34
CA THR A 16 4.69 -8.38 14.04
C THR A 16 3.75 -8.18 15.22
N THR A 17 3.67 -6.99 15.82
CA THR A 17 2.75 -6.74 16.94
C THR A 17 1.29 -6.68 16.48
N LYS A 18 1.05 -6.38 15.19
CA LYS A 18 -0.28 -6.36 14.58
C LYS A 18 -0.69 -7.71 13.97
N THR A 19 0.19 -8.71 14.00
CA THR A 19 0.01 -9.99 13.31
C THR A 19 0.30 -11.19 14.20
N GLU A 20 -0.11 -11.13 15.47
CA GLU A 20 0.07 -12.22 16.44
C GLU A 20 1.54 -12.74 16.54
N GLY A 21 2.51 -11.88 16.24
CA GLY A 21 3.93 -12.24 16.28
C GLY A 21 4.41 -13.12 15.12
N THR A 22 3.66 -13.23 14.04
CA THR A 22 4.04 -14.06 12.88
C THR A 22 5.32 -13.56 12.22
N ARG A 23 6.20 -14.48 11.80
CA ARG A 23 7.39 -14.12 11.01
C ARG A 23 7.06 -13.86 9.56
N ALA A 24 6.17 -14.66 8.98
CA ALA A 24 5.66 -14.44 7.62
C ALA A 24 4.57 -13.39 7.62
N VAL A 25 4.49 -12.62 6.55
CA VAL A 25 3.37 -11.69 6.32
C VAL A 25 2.09 -12.51 6.14
N PRO A 26 1.04 -12.30 6.95
CA PRO A 26 -0.23 -12.98 6.77
C PRO A 26 -0.89 -12.60 5.44
N ILE A 27 -1.59 -13.56 4.84
CA ILE A 27 -2.39 -13.32 3.64
C ILE A 27 -3.81 -12.97 4.06
N TYR A 28 -4.19 -11.71 3.90
CA TYR A 28 -5.55 -11.22 4.17
C TYR A 28 -6.44 -11.44 2.94
N GLN A 29 -7.00 -12.64 2.84
CA GLN A 29 -7.85 -13.05 1.72
C GLN A 29 -9.30 -12.64 1.99
N THR A 30 -9.58 -11.36 1.97
CA THR A 30 -10.91 -10.78 2.18
C THR A 30 -11.21 -9.67 1.17
N THR A 31 -12.48 -9.44 0.89
CA THR A 31 -12.93 -8.33 0.02
C THR A 31 -13.19 -7.04 0.80
N SER A 32 -13.73 -7.14 2.00
CA SER A 32 -14.17 -6.00 2.82
C SER A 32 -13.80 -6.18 4.28
N TYR A 33 -13.92 -5.10 5.03
CA TYR A 33 -13.56 -5.03 6.45
C TYR A 33 -14.75 -4.56 7.27
N VAL A 34 -14.82 -4.99 8.52
CA VAL A 34 -15.87 -4.61 9.48
C VAL A 34 -15.51 -3.24 10.08
N PHE A 35 -16.52 -2.40 10.25
CA PHE A 35 -16.40 -1.12 10.95
C PHE A 35 -16.94 -1.25 12.37
N ASP A 36 -16.37 -0.50 13.31
CA ASP A 36 -16.81 -0.51 14.70
C ASP A 36 -18.22 0.07 14.86
N ASN A 37 -18.49 1.14 14.09
CA ASN A 37 -19.77 1.85 14.07
C ASN A 37 -19.88 2.73 12.81
N THR A 38 -20.99 3.43 12.67
CA THR A 38 -21.27 4.30 11.51
C THR A 38 -20.31 5.48 11.42
N ASP A 39 -19.90 6.06 12.55
CA ASP A 39 -18.99 7.21 12.56
C ASP A 39 -17.57 6.80 12.15
N HIS A 40 -17.10 5.63 12.62
CA HIS A 40 -15.86 5.03 12.15
C HIS A 40 -15.90 4.80 10.63
N ALA A 41 -16.98 4.23 10.10
CA ALA A 41 -17.15 4.07 8.66
C ALA A 41 -17.08 5.41 7.92
N ALA A 42 -17.80 6.43 8.38
CA ALA A 42 -17.79 7.76 7.78
C ALA A 42 -16.40 8.39 7.76
N ASN A 43 -15.63 8.24 8.84
CA ASN A 43 -14.26 8.74 8.95
C ASN A 43 -13.32 8.06 7.96
N LEU A 44 -13.43 6.73 7.79
CA LEU A 44 -12.62 5.99 6.81
C LEU A 44 -12.96 6.39 5.38
N PHE A 45 -14.24 6.50 5.03
CA PHE A 45 -14.67 6.90 3.69
C PHE A 45 -14.34 8.36 3.33
N SER A 46 -14.31 9.25 4.31
CA SER A 46 -13.89 10.64 4.14
C SER A 46 -12.37 10.84 4.22
N LEU A 47 -11.60 9.77 4.45
CA LEU A 47 -10.14 9.79 4.65
C LEU A 47 -9.70 10.64 5.85
N ALA A 48 -10.58 10.89 6.81
CA ALA A 48 -10.26 11.56 8.06
C ALA A 48 -9.47 10.65 9.01
N GLU A 49 -9.60 9.35 8.84
CA GLU A 49 -8.91 8.32 9.60
C GLU A 49 -8.33 7.27 8.66
N PRO A 50 -7.08 6.79 8.89
CA PRO A 50 -6.51 5.71 8.09
C PRO A 50 -7.09 4.35 8.50
N GLY A 51 -7.36 3.49 7.52
CA GLY A 51 -7.82 2.12 7.78
C GLY A 51 -8.20 1.36 6.53
N TYR A 52 -8.66 0.14 6.70
CA TYR A 52 -9.03 -0.74 5.61
C TYR A 52 -10.55 -0.73 5.40
N ILE A 53 -10.97 -0.55 4.16
CA ILE A 53 -12.38 -0.50 3.76
C ILE A 53 -12.69 -1.69 2.84
N TYR A 54 -11.92 -1.82 1.78
CA TYR A 54 -12.13 -2.79 0.73
C TYR A 54 -10.81 -3.12 0.04
N THR A 55 -10.54 -4.40 -0.22
CA THR A 55 -9.23 -4.88 -0.71
C THR A 55 -8.77 -4.25 -2.02
N ARG A 56 -9.68 -3.83 -2.91
CA ARG A 56 -9.29 -3.10 -4.13
C ARG A 56 -8.65 -1.73 -3.83
N LEU A 57 -9.01 -1.10 -2.71
CA LEU A 57 -8.45 0.18 -2.27
C LEU A 57 -7.15 -0.05 -1.50
N ASN A 58 -7.20 -0.90 -0.50
CA ASN A 58 -6.06 -1.27 0.34
C ASN A 58 -6.27 -2.62 1.03
N ASN A 59 -5.15 -3.29 1.33
CA ASN A 59 -5.17 -4.58 2.00
C ASN A 59 -3.87 -4.71 2.83
N PRO A 60 -3.91 -5.24 4.07
CA PRO A 60 -2.71 -5.36 4.90
C PRO A 60 -1.56 -6.13 4.25
N THR A 61 -1.84 -7.13 3.42
CA THR A 61 -0.81 -7.88 2.71
C THR A 61 -0.15 -7.03 1.62
N ALA A 62 -0.94 -6.30 0.83
CA ALA A 62 -0.42 -5.38 -0.19
C ALA A 62 0.33 -4.20 0.44
N ASP A 63 -0.16 -3.68 1.56
CA ASP A 63 0.46 -2.59 2.30
C ASP A 63 1.89 -2.92 2.75
N VAL A 64 2.15 -4.16 3.19
CA VAL A 64 3.52 -4.61 3.50
C VAL A 64 4.43 -4.57 2.28
N LEU A 65 3.94 -4.99 1.10
CA LEU A 65 4.71 -4.91 -0.15
C LEU A 65 5.02 -3.45 -0.50
N GLU A 66 4.03 -2.59 -0.45
CA GLU A 66 4.16 -1.16 -0.77
C GLU A 66 5.16 -0.47 0.16
N GLN A 67 5.06 -0.66 1.46
CA GLN A 67 6.00 -0.10 2.45
C GLN A 67 7.41 -0.65 2.27
N ARG A 68 7.55 -1.93 1.93
CA ARG A 68 8.84 -2.57 1.71
C ARG A 68 9.55 -2.02 0.47
N LEU A 69 8.83 -1.89 -0.64
CA LEU A 69 9.38 -1.30 -1.86
C LEU A 69 9.72 0.17 -1.67
N ALA A 70 8.86 0.94 -1.02
CA ALA A 70 9.16 2.33 -0.68
C ALA A 70 10.44 2.45 0.16
N SER A 71 10.64 1.54 1.14
CA SER A 71 11.83 1.53 1.98
C SER A 71 13.10 1.17 1.20
N LEU A 72 13.03 0.23 0.26
CA LEU A 72 14.16 -0.19 -0.57
C LEU A 72 14.57 0.90 -1.58
N GLU A 73 13.60 1.57 -2.17
CA GLU A 73 13.82 2.62 -3.19
C GLU A 73 14.05 4.01 -2.56
N GLY A 74 13.98 4.14 -1.23
CA GLY A 74 14.08 5.43 -0.54
C GLY A 74 12.91 6.37 -0.86
N GLY A 75 11.77 5.82 -1.27
CA GLY A 75 10.54 6.54 -1.58
C GLY A 75 9.71 6.85 -0.34
N ILE A 76 8.79 7.81 -0.47
CA ILE A 76 7.83 8.16 0.60
C ILE A 76 6.74 7.11 0.71
N ALA A 77 6.28 6.58 -0.44
CA ALA A 77 5.21 5.59 -0.55
C ALA A 77 5.34 4.81 -1.86
N ALA A 78 4.61 3.71 -1.96
CA ALA A 78 4.44 2.94 -3.18
C ALA A 78 2.98 2.52 -3.32
N VAL A 79 2.55 2.21 -4.53
CA VAL A 79 1.21 1.69 -4.84
C VAL A 79 1.37 0.43 -5.68
N ALA A 80 0.83 -0.67 -5.20
CA ALA A 80 0.79 -1.92 -5.94
C ALA A 80 -0.38 -1.91 -6.94
N THR A 81 -0.10 -2.33 -8.17
CA THR A 81 -1.10 -2.45 -9.24
C THR A 81 -1.15 -3.88 -9.78
N SER A 82 -2.20 -4.22 -10.50
CA SER A 82 -2.40 -5.58 -11.04
C SER A 82 -1.41 -5.97 -12.16
N SER A 83 -0.71 -5.01 -12.74
CA SER A 83 0.27 -5.24 -13.82
C SER A 83 1.21 -4.06 -14.01
N GLY A 84 2.35 -4.28 -14.64
CA GLY A 84 3.26 -3.21 -15.05
C GLY A 84 2.61 -2.20 -15.99
N SER A 85 1.76 -2.65 -16.91
CA SER A 85 1.00 -1.75 -17.78
C SER A 85 0.03 -0.86 -17.00
N ALA A 86 -0.61 -1.38 -15.95
CA ALA A 86 -1.45 -0.60 -15.07
C ALA A 86 -0.63 0.42 -14.27
N ALA A 87 0.55 0.05 -13.78
CA ALA A 87 1.46 0.96 -13.09
C ALA A 87 1.87 2.11 -14.00
N LEU A 88 2.30 1.80 -15.23
CA LEU A 88 2.69 2.79 -16.23
C LEU A 88 1.54 3.74 -16.58
N ALA A 89 0.37 3.18 -16.91
CA ALA A 89 -0.81 3.98 -17.24
C ALA A 89 -1.24 4.88 -16.10
N THR A 90 -1.28 4.37 -14.87
CA THR A 90 -1.63 5.16 -13.68
C THR A 90 -0.64 6.30 -13.47
N THR A 91 0.67 6.04 -13.61
CA THR A 91 1.70 7.05 -13.48
C THR A 91 1.53 8.16 -14.51
N LEU A 92 1.38 7.80 -15.80
CA LEU A 92 1.22 8.77 -16.88
C LEU A 92 -0.04 9.62 -16.72
N LEU A 93 -1.19 8.98 -16.43
CA LEU A 93 -2.47 9.68 -16.25
C LEU A 93 -2.48 10.58 -15.00
N THR A 94 -1.66 10.28 -13.99
CA THR A 94 -1.55 11.11 -12.80
C THR A 94 -0.68 12.35 -13.04
N LEU A 95 0.40 12.20 -13.81
CA LEU A 95 1.38 13.26 -14.04
C LEU A 95 1.03 14.17 -15.22
N LEU A 96 0.29 13.66 -16.21
CA LEU A 96 0.09 14.31 -17.50
C LEU A 96 -1.37 14.68 -17.73
N LYS A 97 -1.57 15.75 -18.49
CA LYS A 97 -2.88 16.23 -18.96
C LYS A 97 -2.91 16.19 -20.48
N THR A 98 -4.12 16.32 -21.04
CA THR A 98 -4.29 16.45 -22.49
C THR A 98 -3.50 17.65 -23.03
N GLY A 99 -2.63 17.40 -24.00
CA GLY A 99 -1.74 18.40 -24.59
C GLY A 99 -0.32 18.39 -24.06
N ASP A 100 -0.02 17.63 -23.01
CA ASP A 100 1.35 17.46 -22.52
C ASP A 100 2.17 16.55 -23.45
N HIS A 101 3.48 16.73 -23.44
CA HIS A 101 4.42 15.97 -24.26
C HIS A 101 5.24 15.00 -23.40
N ILE A 102 5.49 13.83 -23.97
CA ILE A 102 6.36 12.78 -23.37
C ILE A 102 7.55 12.58 -24.30
N VAL A 103 8.74 12.49 -23.74
CA VAL A 103 9.94 11.99 -24.42
C VAL A 103 10.25 10.62 -23.86
N ALA A 104 10.23 9.58 -24.70
CA ALA A 104 10.46 8.18 -24.33
C ALA A 104 11.51 7.54 -25.24
#